data_3ea2c3e9ed8c21c3c516efa80078748e
#
_entry.id   3ea2c3e9ed8c21c3c516efa80078748e
#
_cell.length_a   1.000
_cell.length_b   1.000
_cell.length_c   1.000
_cell.angle_alpha   90.00
_cell.angle_beta   90.00
_cell.angle_gamma   90.00
#
_symmetry.space_group_name_H-M   'P 1'
#
loop_
_entity.id
_entity.type
_entity.pdbx_description
1 polymer ?
#
loop_
_entity_poly.entity_id
_entity_poly.type
_entity_poly.pdbx_seq_one_letter_code
_entity_poly.pdbx_strand_id
1 'polypeptide(L)'
;MKRTLLTLAAALFLLPASAQQVPEWLKEGILYHIYPSSFKDSDGDGIGDLEGIRSKLPYVKSLGANTIWLSPVFRSEFEDGGYDITDFYRIDPRFGTNSQLVQLVREAHDLGIRVCLDLVAGHTSDKHPWFRQSSEADPELQYSDYYIWSDSKDSLPTKKFVRSDAARDGNYMKNFFDIQPALNYGYLHPDPAQP
;
A
#
# COMPACT_ATOMS: atom_id res chain seq x y z
N MET A 1 24.89 -53.65 34.98
CA MET A 1 24.98 -52.26 34.49
C MET A 1 23.66 -51.91 33.86
N LYS A 2 22.81 -51.14 34.55
CA LYS A 2 21.48 -50.75 34.12
C LYS A 2 21.60 -49.45 33.29
N ARG A 3 21.25 -49.50 32.02
CA ARG A 3 21.16 -48.31 31.16
C ARG A 3 19.77 -47.68 31.40
N THR A 4 19.78 -46.56 32.10
CA THR A 4 18.57 -45.72 32.24
C THR A 4 18.42 -44.90 30.97
N LEU A 5 17.42 -45.22 30.16
CA LEU A 5 16.99 -44.37 29.04
C LEU A 5 16.25 -43.15 29.63
N LEU A 6 16.86 -41.98 29.51
CA LEU A 6 16.19 -40.72 29.77
C LEU A 6 15.37 -40.36 28.49
N THR A 7 14.09 -40.63 28.52
CA THR A 7 13.13 -40.11 27.51
C THR A 7 12.86 -38.66 27.83
N LEU A 8 13.51 -37.75 27.09
CA LEU A 8 13.17 -36.34 27.14
C LEU A 8 11.87 -36.16 26.36
N ALA A 9 10.75 -36.05 27.10
CA ALA A 9 9.47 -35.66 26.54
C ALA A 9 9.58 -34.16 26.14
N ALA A 10 9.81 -33.89 24.86
CA ALA A 10 9.64 -32.57 24.30
C ALA A 10 8.15 -32.24 24.32
N ALA A 11 7.70 -31.57 25.37
CA ALA A 11 6.41 -30.92 25.38
C ALA A 11 6.45 -29.80 24.34
N LEU A 12 6.01 -30.11 23.12
CA LEU A 12 5.64 -29.09 22.15
C LEU A 12 4.51 -28.29 22.78
N PHE A 13 4.82 -27.12 23.30
CA PHE A 13 3.83 -26.10 23.59
C PHE A 13 3.26 -25.69 22.24
N LEU A 14 2.21 -26.37 21.82
CA LEU A 14 1.27 -25.85 20.85
C LEU A 14 0.61 -24.64 21.53
N LEU A 15 1.26 -23.49 21.44
CA LEU A 15 0.59 -22.23 21.69
C LEU A 15 -0.61 -22.26 20.73
N PRO A 16 -1.86 -22.21 21.21
CA PRO A 16 -2.98 -22.07 20.31
C PRO A 16 -2.67 -20.80 19.50
N ALA A 17 -2.58 -20.92 18.16
CA ALA A 17 -2.62 -19.77 17.29
C ALA A 17 -3.94 -19.08 17.63
N SER A 18 -3.88 -18.07 18.49
CA SER A 18 -5.03 -17.30 18.88
C SER A 18 -5.50 -16.66 17.58
N ALA A 19 -6.52 -17.24 16.95
CA ALA A 19 -7.12 -16.65 15.78
C ALA A 19 -7.47 -15.23 16.20
N GLN A 20 -6.83 -14.24 15.56
CA GLN A 20 -7.02 -12.84 15.91
C GLN A 20 -8.51 -12.55 15.81
N GLN A 21 -9.15 -12.31 16.94
CA GLN A 21 -10.59 -12.05 16.93
C GLN A 21 -10.85 -10.76 16.14
N VAL A 22 -11.77 -10.86 15.20
CA VAL A 22 -12.22 -9.68 14.46
C VAL A 22 -12.73 -8.64 15.45
N PRO A 23 -12.20 -7.42 15.46
CA PRO A 23 -12.67 -6.37 16.36
C PRO A 23 -14.18 -6.13 16.21
N GLU A 24 -14.87 -5.86 17.32
CA GLU A 24 -16.33 -5.64 17.30
C GLU A 24 -16.77 -4.54 16.33
N TRP A 25 -16.00 -3.44 16.25
CA TRP A 25 -16.29 -2.35 15.32
C TRP A 25 -16.28 -2.77 13.84
N LEU A 26 -15.56 -3.85 13.50
CA LEU A 26 -15.50 -4.37 12.14
C LEU A 26 -16.61 -5.40 11.87
N LYS A 27 -17.07 -6.12 12.91
CA LYS A 27 -18.16 -7.08 12.77
C LYS A 27 -19.49 -6.40 12.44
N GLU A 28 -19.75 -5.25 13.06
CA GLU A 28 -20.99 -4.48 12.90
C GLU A 28 -20.76 -3.18 12.12
N GLY A 29 -19.58 -3.07 11.47
CA GLY A 29 -19.15 -1.86 10.81
C GLY A 29 -19.87 -1.61 9.48
N ILE A 30 -20.32 -0.38 9.27
CA ILE A 30 -20.69 0.15 7.96
C ILE A 30 -19.51 0.99 7.48
N LEU A 31 -18.86 0.51 6.41
CA LEU A 31 -17.74 1.19 5.76
C LEU A 31 -18.29 2.13 4.67
N TYR A 32 -17.96 3.41 4.77
CA TYR A 32 -18.29 4.40 3.75
C TYR A 32 -17.03 4.71 2.93
N HIS A 33 -17.00 4.25 1.69
CA HIS A 33 -15.86 4.50 0.79
C HIS A 33 -15.97 5.89 0.17
N ILE A 34 -14.86 6.62 0.19
CA ILE A 34 -14.75 7.96 -0.37
C ILE A 34 -13.62 7.97 -1.42
N TYR A 35 -13.97 8.34 -2.66
CA TYR A 35 -13.00 8.79 -3.64
C TYR A 35 -12.86 10.30 -3.51
N PRO A 36 -11.76 10.83 -2.93
CA PRO A 36 -11.65 12.22 -2.51
C PRO A 36 -11.97 13.21 -3.62
N SER A 37 -11.35 13.03 -4.80
CA SER A 37 -11.48 13.98 -5.93
C SER A 37 -12.92 14.32 -6.32
N SER A 38 -13.88 13.41 -6.12
CA SER A 38 -15.28 13.60 -6.53
C SER A 38 -16.23 13.76 -5.37
N PHE A 39 -15.76 13.81 -4.12
CA PHE A 39 -16.65 13.78 -2.96
C PHE A 39 -17.15 15.17 -2.55
N LYS A 40 -16.23 16.07 -2.20
CA LYS A 40 -16.58 17.44 -1.79
C LYS A 40 -15.37 18.36 -1.96
N ASP A 41 -15.52 19.29 -2.85
CA ASP A 41 -14.62 20.42 -3.05
C ASP A 41 -14.91 21.48 -1.99
N SER A 42 -13.90 21.92 -1.25
CA SER A 42 -14.03 22.91 -0.18
C SER A 42 -13.58 24.32 -0.58
N ASP A 43 -12.72 24.44 -1.58
CA ASP A 43 -12.09 25.71 -1.99
C ASP A 43 -12.53 26.19 -3.40
N GLY A 44 -13.24 25.35 -4.14
CA GLY A 44 -13.84 25.73 -5.43
C GLY A 44 -12.91 25.51 -6.63
N ASP A 45 -11.86 24.70 -6.49
CA ASP A 45 -10.94 24.40 -7.57
C ASP A 45 -11.43 23.28 -8.52
N GLY A 46 -12.55 22.64 -8.20
CA GLY A 46 -13.18 21.56 -8.97
C GLY A 46 -12.75 20.17 -8.52
N ILE A 47 -11.90 20.05 -7.50
CA ILE A 47 -11.40 18.78 -6.96
C ILE A 47 -11.85 18.66 -5.49
N GLY A 48 -12.41 17.52 -5.13
CA GLY A 48 -12.74 17.24 -3.73
C GLY A 48 -11.45 17.02 -2.92
N ASP A 49 -11.46 17.42 -1.64
CA ASP A 49 -10.31 17.52 -0.78
C ASP A 49 -10.58 17.03 0.66
N LEU A 50 -9.52 16.97 1.49
CA LEU A 50 -9.59 16.50 2.87
C LEU A 50 -10.46 17.41 3.75
N GLU A 51 -10.48 18.71 3.50
CA GLU A 51 -11.32 19.67 4.22
C GLU A 51 -12.79 19.48 3.87
N GLY A 52 -13.09 19.23 2.59
CA GLY A 52 -14.43 18.86 2.13
C GLY A 52 -14.90 17.57 2.80
N ILE A 53 -14.05 16.54 2.87
CA ILE A 53 -14.38 15.29 3.59
C ILE A 53 -14.63 15.58 5.06
N ARG A 54 -13.76 16.34 5.72
CA ARG A 54 -13.88 16.73 7.12
C ARG A 54 -15.22 17.42 7.40
N SER A 55 -15.60 18.36 6.55
CA SER A 55 -16.89 19.09 6.66
C SER A 55 -18.13 18.18 6.57
N LYS A 56 -17.98 16.98 5.98
CA LYS A 56 -19.06 16.01 5.77
C LYS A 56 -19.04 14.82 6.76
N LEU A 57 -18.13 14.80 7.73
CA LEU A 57 -18.13 13.75 8.76
C LEU A 57 -19.49 13.62 9.51
N PRO A 58 -20.17 14.71 9.91
CA PRO A 58 -21.50 14.60 10.53
C PRO A 58 -22.53 13.94 9.61
N TYR A 59 -22.48 14.22 8.31
CA TYR A 59 -23.33 13.55 7.32
C TYR A 59 -23.03 12.04 7.26
N VAL A 60 -21.76 11.64 7.14
CA VAL A 60 -21.36 10.23 7.13
C VAL A 60 -21.85 9.53 8.40
N LYS A 61 -21.70 10.18 9.57
CA LYS A 61 -22.21 9.66 10.84
C LYS A 61 -23.73 9.47 10.83
N SER A 62 -24.47 10.41 10.24
CA SER A 62 -25.94 10.33 10.16
C SER A 62 -26.45 9.15 9.32
N LEU A 63 -25.62 8.63 8.42
CA LEU A 63 -25.90 7.42 7.64
C LEU A 63 -25.71 6.12 8.44
N GLY A 64 -25.21 6.21 9.68
CA GLY A 64 -24.89 5.05 10.51
C GLY A 64 -23.49 4.45 10.23
N ALA A 65 -22.71 5.05 9.34
CA ALA A 65 -21.34 4.58 9.08
C ALA A 65 -20.44 4.87 10.29
N ASN A 66 -19.62 3.89 10.66
CA ASN A 66 -18.64 3.97 11.74
C ASN A 66 -17.19 3.92 11.24
N THR A 67 -16.99 3.80 9.95
CA THR A 67 -15.68 3.76 9.31
C THR A 67 -15.76 4.44 7.95
N ILE A 68 -14.78 5.28 7.63
CA ILE A 68 -14.56 5.77 6.26
C ILE A 68 -13.30 5.08 5.69
N TRP A 69 -13.34 4.76 4.41
CA TRP A 69 -12.20 4.30 3.64
C TRP A 69 -11.92 5.31 2.55
N LEU A 70 -10.72 5.89 2.57
CA LEU A 70 -10.27 6.84 1.55
C LEU A 70 -9.48 6.11 0.46
N SER A 71 -9.87 6.27 -0.81
CA SER A 71 -8.98 5.97 -1.94
C SER A 71 -7.67 6.75 -1.78
N PRO A 72 -6.59 6.38 -2.48
CA PRO A 72 -5.28 6.95 -2.22
C PRO A 72 -5.26 8.48 -2.22
N VAL A 73 -4.67 9.06 -1.19
CA VAL A 73 -4.50 10.51 -1.01
C VAL A 73 -3.02 10.94 -1.01
N PHE A 74 -2.12 9.98 -1.18
CA PHE A 74 -0.69 10.21 -1.20
C PHE A 74 -0.24 10.85 -2.52
N ARG A 75 0.98 11.42 -2.54
CA ARG A 75 1.53 12.02 -3.75
C ARG A 75 1.55 11.04 -4.91
N SER A 76 1.07 11.50 -6.05
CA SER A 76 0.92 10.74 -7.28
C SER A 76 1.04 11.67 -8.49
N GLU A 77 1.46 11.16 -9.63
CA GLU A 77 1.31 11.86 -10.91
C GLU A 77 -0.15 11.87 -11.39
N PHE A 78 -0.98 11.09 -10.73
CA PHE A 78 -2.42 10.97 -10.99
C PHE A 78 -2.77 10.39 -12.38
N GLU A 79 -1.88 9.57 -12.91
CA GLU A 79 -2.09 8.85 -14.17
C GLU A 79 -3.05 7.65 -14.00
N ASP A 80 -3.22 7.19 -12.73
CA ASP A 80 -4.17 6.14 -12.35
C ASP A 80 -4.97 6.53 -11.10
N GLY A 81 -5.57 7.73 -11.11
CA GLY A 81 -6.50 8.14 -10.05
C GLY A 81 -5.93 8.17 -8.63
N GLY A 82 -4.60 8.25 -8.49
CA GLY A 82 -3.89 8.27 -7.22
C GLY A 82 -3.22 6.95 -6.86
N TYR A 83 -3.46 5.86 -7.62
CA TYR A 83 -2.83 4.57 -7.36
C TYR A 83 -1.37 4.48 -7.85
N ASP A 84 -0.90 5.41 -8.67
CA ASP A 84 0.49 5.56 -9.10
C ASP A 84 1.27 6.44 -8.11
N ILE A 85 1.49 5.93 -6.89
CA ILE A 85 2.08 6.68 -5.78
C ILE A 85 3.56 6.97 -6.02
N THR A 86 3.95 8.24 -5.83
CA THR A 86 5.33 8.72 -5.91
C THR A 86 5.96 9.00 -4.54
N ASP A 87 5.15 9.18 -3.48
CA ASP A 87 5.63 9.40 -2.12
C ASP A 87 4.54 8.98 -1.11
N PHE A 88 4.77 7.91 -0.35
CA PHE A 88 3.85 7.40 0.66
C PHE A 88 3.79 8.22 1.96
N TYR A 89 4.70 9.18 2.15
CA TYR A 89 4.83 9.95 3.38
C TYR A 89 4.15 11.32 3.32
N ARG A 90 3.68 11.71 2.14
CA ARG A 90 3.10 13.03 1.91
C ARG A 90 1.75 12.94 1.23
N ILE A 91 0.82 13.73 1.73
CA ILE A 91 -0.46 13.95 1.06
C ILE A 91 -0.23 14.72 -0.24
N ASP A 92 -0.95 14.34 -1.28
CA ASP A 92 -0.93 15.08 -2.54
C ASP A 92 -1.51 16.48 -2.34
N PRO A 93 -0.84 17.55 -2.83
CA PRO A 93 -1.29 18.92 -2.64
C PRO A 93 -2.72 19.21 -3.12
N ARG A 94 -3.23 18.45 -4.10
CA ARG A 94 -4.63 18.57 -4.56
C ARG A 94 -5.65 18.21 -3.50
N PHE A 95 -5.28 17.39 -2.53
CA PHE A 95 -6.15 16.98 -1.43
C PHE A 95 -5.86 17.75 -0.15
N GLY A 96 -4.74 18.44 -0.06
CA GLY A 96 -4.33 19.19 1.11
C GLY A 96 -2.97 18.79 1.67
N THR A 97 -2.86 18.71 2.98
CA THR A 97 -1.61 18.51 3.72
C THR A 97 -1.70 17.35 4.72
N ASN A 98 -0.52 16.87 5.16
CA ASN A 98 -0.45 15.87 6.24
C ASN A 98 -1.16 16.38 7.52
N SER A 99 -1.06 17.68 7.84
CA SER A 99 -1.72 18.27 9.01
C SER A 99 -3.25 18.20 8.88
N GLN A 100 -3.79 18.44 7.69
CA GLN A 100 -5.23 18.35 7.45
C GLN A 100 -5.71 16.89 7.54
N LEU A 101 -4.93 15.91 7.07
CA LEU A 101 -5.25 14.49 7.30
C LEU A 101 -5.30 14.16 8.79
N VAL A 102 -4.31 14.63 9.57
CA VAL A 102 -4.29 14.41 11.04
C VAL A 102 -5.52 15.03 11.69
N GLN A 103 -5.92 16.24 11.27
CA GLN A 103 -7.12 16.90 11.79
C GLN A 103 -8.41 16.13 11.44
N LEU A 104 -8.55 15.72 10.18
CA LEU A 104 -9.67 14.88 9.73
C LEU A 104 -9.79 13.61 10.57
N VAL A 105 -8.67 12.90 10.79
CA VAL A 105 -8.66 11.66 11.60
C VAL A 105 -9.10 11.93 13.03
N ARG A 106 -8.63 13.01 13.66
CA ARG A 106 -9.04 13.38 15.02
C ARG A 106 -10.54 13.65 15.12
N GLU A 107 -11.06 14.51 14.24
CA GLU A 107 -12.48 14.85 14.24
C GLU A 107 -13.36 13.64 13.88
N ALA A 108 -12.92 12.76 13.00
CA ALA A 108 -13.61 11.50 12.72
C ALA A 108 -13.68 10.63 13.99
N HIS A 109 -12.58 10.50 14.73
CA HIS A 109 -12.53 9.74 15.98
C HIS A 109 -13.43 10.33 17.06
N ASP A 110 -13.52 11.66 17.18
CA ASP A 110 -14.42 12.34 18.11
C ASP A 110 -15.90 12.02 17.81
N LEU A 111 -16.24 11.75 16.55
CA LEU A 111 -17.55 11.30 16.10
C LEU A 111 -17.74 9.77 16.18
N GLY A 112 -16.72 9.03 16.63
CA GLY A 112 -16.71 7.57 16.65
C GLY A 112 -16.63 6.95 15.25
N ILE A 113 -16.03 7.65 14.29
CA ILE A 113 -15.75 7.18 12.93
C ILE A 113 -14.27 6.82 12.83
N ARG A 114 -13.95 5.62 12.38
CA ARG A 114 -12.58 5.20 12.05
C ARG A 114 -12.21 5.62 10.64
N VAL A 115 -10.92 5.84 10.41
CA VAL A 115 -10.38 6.19 9.09
C VAL A 115 -9.46 5.07 8.63
N CYS A 116 -9.77 4.49 7.48
CA CYS A 116 -8.90 3.56 6.77
C CYS A 116 -8.34 4.27 5.54
N LEU A 117 -7.05 4.21 5.35
CA LEU A 117 -6.38 4.65 4.13
C LEU A 117 -6.19 3.46 3.21
N ASP A 118 -6.22 3.71 1.92
CA ASP A 118 -5.89 2.69 0.92
C ASP A 118 -4.39 2.37 0.98
N LEU A 119 -4.04 1.09 1.02
CA LEU A 119 -2.67 0.62 1.03
C LEU A 119 -2.30 0.04 -0.34
N VAL A 120 -1.62 0.84 -1.16
CA VAL A 120 -1.12 0.41 -2.46
C VAL A 120 0.20 -0.32 -2.25
N ALA A 121 0.15 -1.59 -1.90
CA ALA A 121 1.33 -2.37 -1.52
C ALA A 121 1.95 -3.16 -2.69
N GLY A 122 1.26 -3.29 -3.83
CA GLY A 122 1.71 -4.15 -4.94
C GLY A 122 2.68 -3.49 -5.91
N HIS A 123 2.74 -2.17 -5.94
CA HIS A 123 3.53 -1.39 -6.89
C HIS A 123 3.72 0.06 -6.40
N THR A 124 4.53 0.80 -7.13
CA THR A 124 4.61 2.27 -7.04
C THR A 124 4.41 2.88 -8.42
N SER A 125 4.42 4.21 -8.53
CA SER A 125 4.66 4.87 -9.82
C SER A 125 6.08 4.57 -10.31
N ASP A 126 6.29 4.58 -11.62
CA ASP A 126 7.61 4.59 -12.26
C ASP A 126 8.40 5.88 -11.96
N LYS A 127 7.74 6.91 -11.43
CA LYS A 127 8.36 8.16 -10.96
C LYS A 127 8.79 8.10 -9.48
N HIS A 128 8.44 7.02 -8.76
CA HIS A 128 8.83 6.87 -7.36
C HIS A 128 10.35 6.83 -7.21
N PRO A 129 10.95 7.51 -6.20
CA PRO A 129 12.39 7.51 -5.99
C PRO A 129 13.00 6.11 -5.83
N TRP A 130 12.26 5.16 -5.25
CA TRP A 130 12.70 3.77 -5.13
C TRP A 130 12.87 3.11 -6.50
N PHE A 131 11.92 3.31 -7.40
CA PHE A 131 12.00 2.74 -8.75
C PHE A 131 13.13 3.38 -9.56
N ARG A 132 13.30 4.70 -9.44
CA ARG A 132 14.41 5.40 -10.10
C ARG A 132 15.77 4.84 -9.67
N GLN A 133 15.98 4.61 -8.37
CA GLN A 133 17.22 3.97 -7.90
C GLN A 133 17.33 2.51 -8.38
N SER A 134 16.24 1.74 -8.34
CA SER A 134 16.23 0.37 -8.84
C SER A 134 16.52 0.27 -10.33
N SER A 135 16.29 1.35 -11.09
CA SER A 135 16.55 1.47 -12.54
C SER A 135 18.00 1.76 -12.87
N GLU A 136 18.82 2.11 -11.89
CA GLU A 136 20.25 2.32 -12.08
C GLU A 136 20.99 0.99 -12.28
N ALA A 137 22.19 1.06 -12.86
CA ALA A 137 23.01 -0.14 -13.07
C ALA A 137 23.77 -0.60 -11.80
N ASP A 138 23.69 0.17 -10.71
CA ASP A 138 24.42 -0.08 -9.47
C ASP A 138 23.60 -0.99 -8.52
N PRO A 139 24.02 -2.24 -8.29
CA PRO A 139 23.33 -3.17 -7.39
C PRO A 139 23.47 -2.82 -5.90
N GLU A 140 24.42 -1.95 -5.54
CA GLU A 140 24.66 -1.55 -4.14
C GLU A 140 23.70 -0.46 -3.66
N LEU A 141 22.89 0.10 -4.54
CA LEU A 141 21.87 1.09 -4.15
C LEU A 141 20.79 0.44 -3.28
N GLN A 142 20.34 1.17 -2.26
CA GLN A 142 19.40 0.71 -1.24
C GLN A 142 18.13 0.06 -1.82
N TYR A 143 17.63 0.57 -2.92
CA TYR A 143 16.37 0.11 -3.52
C TYR A 143 16.58 -0.73 -4.79
N SER A 144 17.81 -1.20 -5.06
CA SER A 144 18.13 -1.96 -6.27
C SER A 144 17.20 -3.16 -6.45
N ASP A 145 16.91 -3.91 -5.38
CA ASP A 145 16.12 -5.15 -5.42
C ASP A 145 14.65 -4.98 -5.02
N TYR A 146 14.17 -3.74 -4.88
CA TYR A 146 12.79 -3.49 -4.48
C TYR A 146 11.76 -3.80 -5.57
N TYR A 147 12.18 -3.98 -6.81
CA TYR A 147 11.30 -4.25 -7.95
C TYR A 147 11.71 -5.51 -8.68
N ILE A 148 10.77 -6.06 -9.43
CA ILE A 148 10.98 -7.29 -10.20
C ILE A 148 11.50 -6.94 -11.58
N TRP A 149 12.70 -7.44 -11.90
CA TRP A 149 13.36 -7.26 -13.19
C TRP A 149 13.61 -8.60 -13.87
N SER A 150 13.66 -8.60 -15.20
CA SER A 150 14.18 -9.73 -15.97
C SER A 150 15.72 -9.74 -15.95
N ASP A 151 16.32 -10.89 -16.30
CA ASP A 151 17.78 -11.07 -16.26
C ASP A 151 18.53 -10.23 -17.32
N SER A 152 17.86 -9.77 -18.36
CA SER A 152 18.43 -8.92 -19.41
C SER A 152 17.34 -8.13 -20.15
N LYS A 153 17.75 -7.09 -20.88
CA LYS A 153 16.88 -6.32 -21.78
C LYS A 153 16.31 -7.14 -22.94
N ASP A 154 16.99 -8.21 -23.35
CA ASP A 154 16.49 -9.09 -24.40
C ASP A 154 15.40 -10.05 -23.91
N SER A 155 15.28 -10.22 -22.59
CA SER A 155 14.32 -11.12 -21.97
C SER A 155 13.00 -10.43 -21.62
N LEU A 156 11.90 -10.97 -22.15
CA LEU A 156 10.53 -10.66 -21.74
C LEU A 156 9.85 -11.94 -21.27
N PRO A 157 10.07 -12.36 -20.01
CA PRO A 157 9.59 -13.66 -19.50
C PRO A 157 8.07 -13.85 -19.64
N THR A 158 7.31 -12.78 -19.51
CA THR A 158 5.84 -12.78 -19.71
C THR A 158 5.36 -11.44 -20.27
N LYS A 159 4.06 -11.38 -20.64
CA LYS A 159 3.41 -10.12 -21.05
C LYS A 159 3.31 -9.06 -19.95
N LYS A 160 3.67 -9.42 -18.71
CA LYS A 160 3.73 -8.48 -17.60
C LYS A 160 5.02 -7.67 -17.55
N PHE A 161 6.03 -8.02 -18.35
CA PHE A 161 7.28 -7.25 -18.41
C PHE A 161 7.18 -6.13 -19.42
N VAL A 162 7.64 -4.96 -19.02
CA VAL A 162 7.70 -3.72 -19.81
C VAL A 162 9.13 -3.51 -20.27
N ARG A 163 9.33 -3.22 -21.56
CA ARG A 163 10.66 -2.86 -22.07
C ARG A 163 11.15 -1.59 -21.42
N SER A 164 12.38 -1.62 -20.95
CA SER A 164 13.01 -0.54 -20.21
C SER A 164 14.23 0.01 -20.95
N ASP A 165 14.34 1.32 -20.99
CA ASP A 165 15.55 2.07 -21.45
C ASP A 165 16.45 2.45 -20.29
N ALA A 166 16.14 2.01 -19.04
CA ALA A 166 16.90 2.26 -17.83
C ALA A 166 18.39 1.84 -17.99
N ALA A 167 19.26 2.37 -17.14
CA ALA A 167 20.68 1.97 -17.13
C ALA A 167 20.86 0.51 -16.74
N ARG A 168 19.99 -0.01 -15.86
CA ARG A 168 19.95 -1.42 -15.46
C ARG A 168 19.70 -2.33 -16.67
N ASP A 169 20.46 -3.43 -16.76
CA ASP A 169 20.19 -4.48 -17.73
C ASP A 169 19.00 -5.32 -17.27
N GLY A 170 17.86 -5.10 -17.89
CA GLY A 170 16.61 -5.78 -17.54
C GLY A 170 15.38 -5.00 -17.97
N ASN A 171 14.26 -5.69 -17.97
CA ASN A 171 12.92 -5.15 -18.15
C ASN A 171 12.16 -5.31 -16.83
N TYR A 172 11.38 -4.34 -16.41
CA TYR A 172 10.66 -4.43 -15.14
C TYR A 172 9.29 -5.09 -15.31
N MET A 173 8.84 -5.77 -14.29
CA MET A 173 7.48 -6.29 -14.23
C MET A 173 6.50 -5.21 -13.79
N LYS A 174 5.39 -5.08 -14.50
CA LYS A 174 4.27 -4.22 -14.12
C LYS A 174 3.24 -4.99 -13.29
N ASN A 175 2.52 -4.27 -12.43
CA ASN A 175 1.37 -4.82 -11.73
C ASN A 175 0.11 -4.72 -12.60
N PHE A 176 -0.40 -3.52 -12.85
CA PHE A 176 -1.58 -3.26 -13.70
C PHE A 176 -1.19 -2.54 -15.00
N PHE A 177 -0.66 -1.34 -14.90
CA PHE A 177 -0.26 -0.49 -16.03
C PHE A 177 1.26 -0.41 -16.15
N ASP A 178 1.74 0.00 -17.34
CA ASP A 178 3.17 0.11 -17.61
C ASP A 178 3.89 1.08 -16.64
N ILE A 179 3.16 2.10 -16.16
CA ILE A 179 3.65 3.08 -15.19
C ILE A 179 3.69 2.56 -13.74
N GLN A 180 3.32 1.28 -13.51
CA GLN A 180 3.19 0.68 -12.18
C GLN A 180 4.14 -0.50 -11.99
N PRO A 181 5.45 -0.26 -11.83
CA PRO A 181 6.42 -1.31 -11.58
C PRO A 181 6.09 -2.07 -10.30
N ALA A 182 6.08 -3.40 -10.40
CA ALA A 182 5.72 -4.30 -9.32
C ALA A 182 6.82 -4.39 -8.27
N LEU A 183 6.43 -4.23 -7.01
CA LEU A 183 7.33 -4.42 -5.87
C LEU A 183 7.70 -5.90 -5.71
N ASN A 184 8.96 -6.13 -5.31
CA ASN A 184 9.52 -7.46 -5.10
C ASN A 184 9.38 -7.88 -3.63
N TYR A 185 8.53 -8.85 -3.37
CA TYR A 185 8.34 -9.46 -2.05
C TYR A 185 9.07 -10.80 -1.89
N GLY A 186 10.01 -11.11 -2.79
CA GLY A 186 10.81 -12.34 -2.72
C GLY A 186 10.14 -13.59 -3.31
N TYR A 187 8.95 -13.48 -3.92
CA TYR A 187 8.20 -14.63 -4.43
C TYR A 187 8.62 -15.11 -5.82
N LEU A 188 9.59 -14.47 -6.48
CA LEU A 188 9.98 -14.82 -7.85
C LEU A 188 11.28 -15.63 -7.95
N HIS A 189 11.93 -15.94 -6.87
CA HIS A 189 12.97 -16.96 -6.90
C HIS A 189 12.35 -18.30 -6.53
N PRO A 190 12.24 -19.24 -7.49
CA PRO A 190 11.74 -20.58 -7.22
C PRO A 190 12.80 -21.44 -6.50
N ASP A 191 13.47 -20.90 -5.51
CA ASP A 191 14.28 -21.69 -4.61
C ASP A 191 13.35 -22.25 -3.52
N PRO A 192 12.99 -23.55 -3.57
CA PRO A 192 12.15 -24.16 -2.57
C PRO A 192 12.81 -24.21 -1.17
N ALA A 193 14.06 -23.75 -1.03
CA ALA A 193 14.76 -23.64 0.24
C ALA A 193 14.64 -22.25 0.88
N GLN A 194 14.04 -21.28 0.20
CA GLN A 194 13.75 -19.96 0.78
C GLN A 194 12.23 -19.79 0.88
N PRO A 195 11.67 -19.82 2.11
CA PRO A 195 10.24 -19.61 2.36
C PRO A 195 9.80 -18.18 2.09
#